data_3f2ca40601fa4b9434af15db3a72609f
#
_entry.id   3f2ca40601fa4b9434af15db3a72609f
#
_cell.length_a   1.000
_cell.length_b   1.000
_cell.length_c   1.000
_cell.angle_alpha   90.00
_cell.angle_beta   90.00
_cell.angle_gamma   90.00
#
_symmetry.space_group_name_H-M   'P 1'
#
loop_
_entity.id
_entity.type
_entity.pdbx_description
1 polymer ?
#
loop_
_entity_poly.entity_id
_entity_poly.type
_entity_poly.pdbx_seq_one_letter_code
_entity_poly.pdbx_strand_id
1 'polypeptide(L)'
;MPTTLIRLLVPGTSQRFRCGGLSVELQTARLLSSLCSVEVVTYRERHQDHPFLQDLLCEEPPRQDILWIASWGFDVPALVHRLRGHRVAYHAHSSGYGFTLPPGVPVLAVSRNTLGYWGDRCPRNPLLLVPNAIEPCWLDRGCRGSAERRPIDVLVQARKSSRYVLDQLVPALRQRGLRVEVQSGWVDDLVDLFNRSCVYLYDSAEYWRGRGVTEGFGLPPLEAMACGCVVFSSLNHALADHGDPGRMVHQIGCGRLAFDVHRIQAAVRDPAGWRPPAVALNAVLEVSSEASLLQRWTVALDQLDALDVAEGPLLSSPPTWSLKLQQLCQRLQRVVDRLPGWPMFSR
;
A
#
# COMPACT_ATOMS: atom_id res chain seq x y z
N MET A 1 -12.39 -22.10 -16.91
CA MET A 1 -11.25 -22.33 -17.84
C MET A 1 -9.99 -21.81 -17.14
N PRO A 2 -8.85 -22.49 -17.25
CA PRO A 2 -7.63 -21.98 -16.63
C PRO A 2 -7.20 -20.64 -17.27
N THR A 3 -6.67 -19.76 -16.44
CA THR A 3 -6.14 -18.47 -16.88
C THR A 3 -4.85 -18.70 -17.65
N THR A 4 -4.81 -18.30 -18.93
CA THR A 4 -3.62 -18.39 -19.79
C THR A 4 -2.87 -17.07 -19.91
N LEU A 5 -3.59 -15.96 -19.74
CA LEU A 5 -3.05 -14.62 -19.81
C LEU A 5 -3.63 -13.72 -18.72
N ILE A 6 -2.78 -13.00 -18.02
CA ILE A 6 -3.18 -11.96 -17.05
C ILE A 6 -2.81 -10.59 -17.63
N ARG A 7 -3.78 -9.67 -17.64
CA ARG A 7 -3.60 -8.27 -18.03
C ARG A 7 -3.74 -7.35 -16.81
N LEU A 8 -2.62 -6.83 -16.34
CA LEU A 8 -2.57 -5.89 -15.20
C LEU A 8 -2.76 -4.45 -15.70
N LEU A 9 -3.83 -3.79 -15.28
CA LEU A 9 -4.18 -2.44 -15.69
C LEU A 9 -3.52 -1.39 -14.80
N VAL A 10 -2.65 -0.59 -15.39
CA VAL A 10 -2.00 0.55 -14.74
C VAL A 10 -2.28 1.85 -15.52
N PRO A 11 -2.34 3.02 -14.85
CA PRO A 11 -2.61 4.29 -15.56
C PRO A 11 -1.50 4.65 -16.55
N GLY A 12 -0.27 4.29 -16.24
CA GLY A 12 0.95 4.50 -17.02
C GLY A 12 2.15 4.11 -16.18
N THR A 13 3.33 4.01 -16.80
CA THR A 13 4.59 3.58 -16.16
C THR A 13 5.61 4.72 -16.01
N SER A 14 5.29 5.92 -16.52
CA SER A 14 6.17 7.08 -16.41
C SER A 14 6.33 7.58 -14.96
N GLN A 15 7.31 8.45 -14.75
CA GLN A 15 7.61 9.05 -13.43
C GLN A 15 6.38 9.70 -12.77
N ARG A 16 5.44 10.23 -13.56
CA ARG A 16 4.18 10.83 -13.09
C ARG A 16 3.33 9.88 -12.24
N PHE A 17 3.37 8.58 -12.53
CA PHE A 17 2.56 7.56 -11.86
C PHE A 17 3.33 6.79 -10.77
N ARG A 18 4.62 7.10 -10.57
CA ARG A 18 5.43 6.39 -9.56
C ARG A 18 4.85 6.54 -8.16
N CYS A 19 4.49 5.41 -7.59
CA CYS A 19 4.03 5.28 -6.20
C CYS A 19 4.12 3.81 -5.78
N GLY A 20 3.96 3.54 -4.47
CA GLY A 20 4.01 2.17 -3.95
C GLY A 20 3.02 1.21 -4.61
N GLY A 21 1.82 1.69 -4.97
CA GLY A 21 0.84 0.86 -5.68
C GLY A 21 1.32 0.42 -7.06
N LEU A 22 1.94 1.32 -7.85
CA LEU A 22 2.53 0.94 -9.14
C LEU A 22 3.69 -0.04 -8.98
N SER A 23 4.58 0.19 -8.01
CA SER A 23 5.70 -0.73 -7.74
C SER A 23 5.20 -2.13 -7.40
N VAL A 24 4.16 -2.24 -6.58
CA VAL A 24 3.53 -3.53 -6.25
C VAL A 24 2.92 -4.20 -7.48
N GLU A 25 2.24 -3.46 -8.36
CA GLU A 25 1.68 -4.05 -9.58
C GLU A 25 2.77 -4.56 -10.53
N LEU A 26 3.86 -3.81 -10.71
CA LEU A 26 4.99 -4.25 -11.54
C LEU A 26 5.73 -5.44 -10.91
N GLN A 27 5.87 -5.48 -9.59
CA GLN A 27 6.38 -6.64 -8.84
C GLN A 27 5.48 -7.86 -9.06
N THR A 28 4.16 -7.66 -8.94
CA THR A 28 3.17 -8.71 -9.17
C THR A 28 3.24 -9.24 -10.59
N ALA A 29 3.33 -8.36 -11.61
CA ALA A 29 3.48 -8.76 -13.01
C ALA A 29 4.71 -9.65 -13.22
N ARG A 30 5.85 -9.24 -12.67
CA ARG A 30 7.11 -10.00 -12.75
C ARG A 30 6.99 -11.38 -12.09
N LEU A 31 6.38 -11.46 -10.92
CA LEU A 31 6.21 -12.73 -10.20
C LEU A 31 5.25 -13.66 -10.94
N LEU A 32 4.10 -13.15 -11.37
CA LEU A 32 3.09 -13.95 -12.09
C LEU A 32 3.58 -14.46 -13.43
N SER A 33 4.57 -13.82 -14.07
CA SER A 33 5.17 -14.29 -15.32
C SER A 33 5.86 -15.66 -15.19
N SER A 34 6.09 -16.16 -13.95
CA SER A 34 6.55 -17.52 -13.72
C SER A 34 5.41 -18.56 -13.72
N LEU A 35 4.15 -18.13 -13.64
CA LEU A 35 2.97 -18.99 -13.58
C LEU A 35 2.21 -19.03 -14.92
N CYS A 36 2.07 -17.88 -15.59
CA CYS A 36 1.36 -17.75 -16.86
C CYS A 36 1.89 -16.55 -17.66
N SER A 37 1.33 -16.32 -18.85
CA SER A 37 1.62 -15.09 -19.61
C SER A 37 1.06 -13.86 -18.88
N VAL A 38 1.83 -12.76 -18.83
CA VAL A 38 1.42 -11.52 -18.17
C VAL A 38 1.73 -10.32 -19.04
N GLU A 39 0.76 -9.43 -19.18
CA GLU A 39 0.89 -8.13 -19.85
C GLU A 39 0.57 -7.00 -18.89
N VAL A 40 1.46 -6.00 -18.80
CA VAL A 40 1.15 -4.73 -18.15
C VAL A 40 0.48 -3.83 -19.21
N VAL A 41 -0.79 -3.50 -18.99
CA VAL A 41 -1.61 -2.73 -19.94
C VAL A 41 -1.84 -1.33 -19.40
N THR A 42 -1.47 -0.30 -20.16
CA THR A 42 -1.70 1.08 -19.78
C THR A 42 -3.05 1.60 -20.30
N TYR A 43 -3.68 2.56 -19.57
CA TYR A 43 -5.00 3.08 -19.97
C TYR A 43 -5.16 4.60 -19.91
N ARG A 44 -4.21 5.34 -19.37
CA ARG A 44 -4.19 6.82 -19.37
C ARG A 44 -3.06 7.39 -20.22
N GLU A 45 -1.92 6.72 -20.25
CA GLU A 45 -0.73 7.14 -20.97
C GLU A 45 -0.24 5.99 -21.87
N ARG A 46 -0.03 6.29 -23.15
CA ARG A 46 0.55 5.31 -24.08
C ARG A 46 2.03 5.18 -23.83
N HIS A 47 2.52 3.96 -23.88
CA HIS A 47 3.95 3.64 -23.76
C HIS A 47 4.33 2.64 -24.86
N GLN A 48 5.51 2.78 -25.44
CA GLN A 48 5.91 1.90 -26.55
C GLN A 48 6.13 0.44 -26.13
N ASP A 49 6.46 0.20 -24.86
CA ASP A 49 6.73 -1.16 -24.33
C ASP A 49 5.48 -1.83 -23.71
N HIS A 50 4.34 -1.15 -23.71
CA HIS A 50 3.12 -1.66 -23.09
C HIS A 50 1.91 -1.49 -24.02
N PRO A 51 1.06 -2.52 -24.18
CA PRO A 51 -0.19 -2.38 -24.90
C PRO A 51 -1.09 -1.34 -24.23
N PHE A 52 -1.94 -0.71 -25.03
CA PHE A 52 -2.88 0.28 -24.54
C PHE A 52 -4.29 -0.28 -24.53
N LEU A 53 -5.00 -0.12 -23.40
CA LEU A 53 -6.31 -0.72 -23.15
C LEU A 53 -7.31 -0.50 -24.29
N GLN A 54 -7.37 0.73 -24.85
CA GLN A 54 -8.35 1.04 -25.88
C GLN A 54 -8.10 0.24 -27.17
N ASP A 55 -6.85 0.01 -27.53
CA ASP A 55 -6.50 -0.72 -28.74
C ASP A 55 -6.88 -2.19 -28.59
N LEU A 56 -6.50 -2.81 -27.45
CA LEU A 56 -6.87 -4.19 -27.16
C LEU A 56 -8.39 -4.43 -27.18
N LEU A 57 -9.17 -3.49 -26.64
CA LEU A 57 -10.64 -3.60 -26.63
C LEU A 57 -11.27 -3.41 -28.03
N CYS A 58 -10.57 -2.77 -28.97
CA CYS A 58 -11.02 -2.63 -30.34
C CYS A 58 -10.62 -3.85 -31.21
N GLU A 59 -9.49 -4.46 -30.91
CA GLU A 59 -8.87 -5.52 -31.71
C GLU A 59 -9.30 -6.93 -31.30
N GLU A 60 -9.59 -7.12 -30.00
CA GLU A 60 -9.84 -8.45 -29.46
C GLU A 60 -11.25 -8.58 -28.85
N PRO A 61 -12.00 -9.63 -29.22
CA PRO A 61 -13.25 -9.95 -28.54
C PRO A 61 -13.00 -10.45 -27.11
N PRO A 62 -14.01 -10.41 -26.23
CA PRO A 62 -13.91 -10.98 -24.89
C PRO A 62 -13.50 -12.45 -24.89
N ARG A 63 -12.49 -12.79 -24.10
CA ARG A 63 -12.00 -14.17 -23.92
C ARG A 63 -12.00 -14.54 -22.45
N GLN A 64 -12.44 -15.76 -22.12
CA GLN A 64 -12.57 -16.23 -20.73
C GLN A 64 -11.24 -16.75 -20.13
N ASP A 65 -10.28 -17.05 -20.98
CA ASP A 65 -8.93 -17.45 -20.55
C ASP A 65 -8.01 -16.25 -20.25
N ILE A 66 -8.48 -15.01 -20.48
CA ILE A 66 -7.78 -13.76 -20.14
C ILE A 66 -8.39 -13.17 -18.87
N LEU A 67 -7.59 -13.03 -17.81
CA LEU A 67 -7.96 -12.35 -16.60
C LEU A 67 -7.45 -10.90 -16.62
N TRP A 68 -8.36 -9.94 -16.54
CA TRP A 68 -8.04 -8.53 -16.40
C TRP A 68 -8.02 -8.13 -14.92
N ILE A 69 -6.95 -7.51 -14.46
CA ILE A 69 -6.82 -7.05 -13.09
C ILE A 69 -6.78 -5.52 -13.07
N ALA A 70 -7.83 -4.91 -12.51
CA ALA A 70 -7.89 -3.47 -12.25
C ALA A 70 -7.41 -3.17 -10.83
N SER A 71 -6.60 -2.13 -10.63
CA SER A 71 -6.01 -1.85 -9.31
C SER A 71 -6.05 -0.38 -8.87
N TRP A 72 -6.28 0.55 -9.79
CA TRP A 72 -6.07 1.98 -9.56
C TRP A 72 -7.28 2.72 -8.99
N GLY A 73 -7.61 2.42 -7.74
CA GLY A 73 -8.50 3.22 -6.89
C GLY A 73 -9.77 3.73 -7.58
N PHE A 74 -9.90 5.05 -7.70
CA PHE A 74 -11.10 5.69 -8.27
C PHE A 74 -11.37 5.38 -9.74
N ASP A 75 -10.43 4.81 -10.48
CA ASP A 75 -10.63 4.43 -11.88
C ASP A 75 -11.34 3.08 -12.02
N VAL A 76 -11.33 2.26 -10.97
CA VAL A 76 -11.84 0.88 -11.00
C VAL A 76 -13.27 0.77 -11.52
N PRO A 77 -14.25 1.59 -11.08
CA PRO A 77 -15.60 1.49 -11.62
C PRO A 77 -15.69 1.73 -13.14
N ALA A 78 -14.92 2.69 -13.64
CA ALA A 78 -14.88 2.98 -15.06
C ALA A 78 -14.18 1.85 -15.86
N LEU A 79 -13.10 1.29 -15.30
CA LEU A 79 -12.39 0.17 -15.92
C LEU A 79 -13.24 -1.08 -15.96
N VAL A 80 -13.89 -1.45 -14.86
CA VAL A 80 -14.81 -2.61 -14.81
C VAL A 80 -15.97 -2.43 -15.78
N HIS A 81 -16.49 -1.20 -15.92
CA HIS A 81 -17.54 -0.92 -16.91
C HIS A 81 -17.04 -1.09 -18.35
N ARG A 82 -15.83 -0.62 -18.68
CA ARG A 82 -15.22 -0.78 -20.00
C ARG A 82 -14.92 -2.23 -20.36
N LEU A 83 -14.60 -3.04 -19.35
CA LEU A 83 -14.29 -4.47 -19.47
C LEU A 83 -15.54 -5.37 -19.37
N ARG A 84 -16.73 -4.81 -19.59
CA ARG A 84 -17.96 -5.62 -19.59
C ARG A 84 -17.87 -6.77 -20.61
N GLY A 85 -18.19 -7.98 -20.15
CA GLY A 85 -18.07 -9.21 -20.92
C GLY A 85 -16.70 -9.90 -20.81
N HIS A 86 -15.69 -9.22 -20.30
CA HIS A 86 -14.40 -9.81 -19.96
C HIS A 86 -14.39 -10.35 -18.54
N ARG A 87 -13.47 -11.26 -18.25
CA ARG A 87 -13.20 -11.76 -16.92
C ARG A 87 -12.33 -10.77 -16.16
N VAL A 88 -12.86 -10.14 -15.10
CA VAL A 88 -12.23 -9.04 -14.39
C VAL A 88 -12.12 -9.35 -12.92
N ALA A 89 -10.99 -9.02 -12.29
CA ALA A 89 -10.81 -8.96 -10.85
C ALA A 89 -10.31 -7.56 -10.43
N TYR A 90 -10.55 -7.20 -9.18
CA TYR A 90 -10.04 -5.96 -8.59
C TYR A 90 -8.95 -6.27 -7.57
N HIS A 91 -7.73 -5.79 -7.79
CA HIS A 91 -6.63 -5.83 -6.83
C HIS A 91 -6.68 -4.57 -5.95
N ALA A 92 -7.14 -4.74 -4.72
CA ALA A 92 -7.53 -3.65 -3.84
C ALA A 92 -6.38 -3.22 -2.91
N HIS A 93 -5.61 -2.21 -3.34
CA HIS A 93 -4.49 -1.66 -2.57
C HIS A 93 -4.88 -0.73 -1.43
N SER A 94 -6.14 -0.36 -1.29
CA SER A 94 -6.62 0.56 -0.25
C SER A 94 -8.13 0.45 -0.10
N SER A 95 -8.68 1.21 0.83
CA SER A 95 -10.12 1.33 1.10
C SER A 95 -10.54 2.80 1.19
N GLY A 96 -11.83 3.08 1.38
CA GLY A 96 -12.35 4.46 1.50
C GLY A 96 -12.81 5.08 0.19
N TYR A 97 -12.73 4.36 -0.94
CA TYR A 97 -13.10 4.90 -2.26
C TYR A 97 -14.59 5.17 -2.45
N GLY A 98 -15.46 4.56 -1.63
CA GLY A 98 -16.90 4.84 -1.62
C GLY A 98 -17.71 4.20 -2.75
N PHE A 99 -17.11 3.50 -3.71
CA PHE A 99 -17.82 2.77 -4.76
C PHE A 99 -18.17 1.34 -4.33
N THR A 100 -19.03 0.71 -5.11
CA THR A 100 -19.32 -0.73 -5.06
C THR A 100 -18.93 -1.36 -6.40
N LEU A 101 -18.79 -2.68 -6.42
CA LEU A 101 -18.53 -3.45 -7.63
C LEU A 101 -19.76 -4.25 -8.04
N PRO A 102 -19.91 -4.57 -9.34
CA PRO A 102 -20.90 -5.54 -9.77
C PRO A 102 -20.71 -6.87 -9.04
N PRO A 103 -21.81 -7.60 -8.73
CA PRO A 103 -21.69 -8.94 -8.14
C PRO A 103 -20.84 -9.87 -9.00
N GLY A 104 -20.11 -10.76 -8.35
CA GLY A 104 -19.26 -11.72 -9.05
C GLY A 104 -17.87 -11.21 -9.45
N VAL A 105 -17.60 -9.90 -9.43
CA VAL A 105 -16.23 -9.39 -9.63
C VAL A 105 -15.37 -9.69 -8.40
N PRO A 106 -14.36 -10.56 -8.48
CA PRO A 106 -13.52 -10.90 -7.34
C PRO A 106 -12.71 -9.69 -6.86
N VAL A 107 -12.49 -9.60 -5.54
CA VAL A 107 -11.64 -8.60 -4.91
C VAL A 107 -10.46 -9.27 -4.23
N LEU A 108 -9.26 -8.94 -4.69
CA LEU A 108 -7.99 -9.39 -4.14
C LEU A 108 -7.49 -8.31 -3.18
N ALA A 109 -7.68 -8.50 -1.89
CA ALA A 109 -7.36 -7.51 -0.87
C ALA A 109 -5.94 -7.70 -0.33
N VAL A 110 -5.19 -6.61 -0.20
CA VAL A 110 -3.79 -6.65 0.25
C VAL A 110 -3.61 -6.67 1.77
N SER A 111 -4.70 -6.58 2.53
CA SER A 111 -4.68 -6.63 4.01
C SER A 111 -6.04 -6.98 4.58
N ARG A 112 -6.09 -7.36 5.87
CA ARG A 112 -7.36 -7.61 6.58
C ARG A 112 -8.25 -6.37 6.66
N ASN A 113 -7.65 -5.19 6.83
CA ASN A 113 -8.39 -3.92 6.79
C ASN A 113 -9.06 -3.70 5.43
N THR A 114 -8.33 -3.94 4.34
CA THR A 114 -8.85 -3.80 2.98
C THR A 114 -9.92 -4.87 2.70
N LEU A 115 -9.68 -6.11 3.14
CA LEU A 115 -10.62 -7.22 3.00
C LEU A 115 -11.95 -6.92 3.72
N GLY A 116 -11.90 -6.47 4.98
CA GLY A 116 -13.09 -6.11 5.76
C GLY A 116 -13.89 -5.00 5.11
N TYR A 117 -13.23 -3.91 4.68
CA TYR A 117 -13.89 -2.82 3.98
C TYR A 117 -14.63 -3.28 2.71
N TRP A 118 -14.00 -4.10 1.89
CA TRP A 118 -14.61 -4.58 0.66
C TRP A 118 -15.69 -5.63 0.92
N GLY A 119 -15.56 -6.41 2.01
CA GLY A 119 -16.62 -7.30 2.48
C GLY A 119 -17.92 -6.58 2.78
N ASP A 120 -17.82 -5.43 3.46
CA ASP A 120 -18.99 -4.60 3.75
C ASP A 120 -19.55 -3.92 2.49
N ARG A 121 -18.69 -3.47 1.59
CA ARG A 121 -19.09 -2.72 0.38
C ARG A 121 -19.57 -3.61 -0.77
N CYS A 122 -19.02 -4.82 -0.87
CA CYS A 122 -19.26 -5.76 -1.96
C CYS A 122 -19.61 -7.15 -1.41
N PRO A 123 -20.69 -7.31 -0.62
CA PRO A 123 -20.99 -8.56 0.10
C PRO A 123 -21.36 -9.75 -0.80
N ARG A 124 -21.54 -9.52 -2.10
CA ARG A 124 -21.84 -10.55 -3.11
C ARG A 124 -20.65 -10.84 -4.04
N ASN A 125 -19.48 -10.35 -3.69
CA ASN A 125 -18.27 -10.50 -4.48
C ASN A 125 -17.32 -11.50 -3.78
N PRO A 126 -16.67 -12.40 -4.52
CA PRO A 126 -15.61 -13.22 -3.95
C PRO A 126 -14.49 -12.35 -3.39
N LEU A 127 -14.04 -12.66 -2.18
CA LEU A 127 -13.00 -11.90 -1.49
C LEU A 127 -11.81 -12.81 -1.20
N LEU A 128 -10.64 -12.43 -1.67
CA LEU A 128 -9.39 -13.15 -1.46
C LEU A 128 -8.37 -12.25 -0.77
N LEU A 129 -7.61 -12.80 0.16
CA LEU A 129 -6.56 -12.08 0.85
C LEU A 129 -5.20 -12.39 0.21
N VAL A 130 -4.61 -11.37 -0.44
CA VAL A 130 -3.31 -11.46 -1.12
C VAL A 130 -2.41 -10.32 -0.64
N PRO A 131 -1.84 -10.42 0.59
CA PRO A 131 -0.92 -9.43 1.14
C PRO A 131 0.30 -9.23 0.27
N ASN A 132 0.75 -7.98 0.14
CA ASN A 132 1.92 -7.60 -0.62
C ASN A 132 3.22 -8.19 -0.02
N ALA A 133 4.29 -8.13 -0.79
CA ALA A 133 5.64 -8.48 -0.35
C ALA A 133 6.57 -7.26 -0.43
N ILE A 134 7.62 -7.27 0.39
CA ILE A 134 8.78 -6.38 0.20
C ILE A 134 9.69 -6.97 -0.88
N GLU A 135 10.40 -6.09 -1.58
CA GLU A 135 11.36 -6.52 -2.60
C GLU A 135 12.56 -7.26 -1.98
N PRO A 136 13.19 -8.21 -2.69
CA PRO A 136 14.32 -8.98 -2.18
C PRO A 136 15.48 -8.12 -1.66
N CYS A 137 15.74 -6.97 -2.29
CA CYS A 137 16.81 -6.08 -1.89
C CYS A 137 16.75 -5.65 -0.41
N TRP A 138 15.56 -5.56 0.17
CA TRP A 138 15.38 -5.26 1.60
C TRP A 138 15.82 -6.41 2.49
N LEU A 139 15.61 -7.65 2.05
CA LEU A 139 16.01 -8.85 2.79
C LEU A 139 17.50 -9.13 2.65
N ASP A 140 18.05 -8.93 1.44
CA ASP A 140 19.41 -9.28 1.07
C ASP A 140 20.42 -8.26 1.58
N ARG A 141 20.08 -6.96 1.54
CA ARG A 141 20.96 -5.84 1.89
C ARG A 141 20.65 -5.23 3.25
N GLY A 142 19.58 -5.63 3.91
CA GLY A 142 19.15 -5.09 5.20
C GLY A 142 20.10 -5.47 6.35
N CYS A 143 20.63 -4.48 7.07
CA CYS A 143 21.59 -4.65 8.15
C CYS A 143 20.90 -4.86 9.51
N ARG A 144 20.20 -5.98 9.70
CA ARG A 144 19.42 -6.27 10.92
C ARG A 144 20.24 -6.43 12.20
N GLY A 145 21.42 -6.95 12.08
CA GLY A 145 22.27 -7.35 13.23
C GLY A 145 23.42 -6.39 13.54
N SER A 146 23.56 -5.27 12.85
CA SER A 146 24.68 -4.36 13.07
C SER A 146 24.61 -3.74 14.47
N ALA A 147 25.70 -3.94 15.25
CA ALA A 147 25.93 -3.27 16.51
C ALA A 147 26.56 -1.88 16.34
N GLU A 148 26.95 -1.51 15.13
CA GLU A 148 27.59 -0.23 14.83
C GLU A 148 26.62 0.95 15.00
N ARG A 149 27.18 2.04 15.49
CA ARG A 149 26.41 3.29 15.63
C ARG A 149 26.08 3.86 14.25
N ARG A 150 24.79 3.95 13.97
CA ARG A 150 24.29 4.49 12.71
C ARG A 150 24.39 6.01 12.68
N PRO A 151 24.72 6.64 11.52
CA PRO A 151 24.90 8.09 11.43
C PRO A 151 23.61 8.87 11.61
N ILE A 152 22.43 8.30 11.32
CA ILE A 152 21.12 8.91 11.49
C ILE A 152 20.46 8.31 12.72
N ASP A 153 20.21 9.16 13.73
CA ASP A 153 19.53 8.68 14.95
C ASP A 153 18.04 8.44 14.69
N VAL A 154 17.38 9.34 13.91
CA VAL A 154 15.97 9.23 13.58
C VAL A 154 15.74 9.61 12.13
N LEU A 155 15.10 8.74 11.37
CA LEU A 155 14.66 8.97 10.00
C LEU A 155 13.14 9.21 9.97
N VAL A 156 12.72 10.23 9.24
CA VAL A 156 11.33 10.55 8.96
C VAL A 156 11.16 10.77 7.46
N GLN A 157 10.19 10.13 6.84
CA GLN A 157 9.81 10.48 5.48
C GLN A 157 8.74 11.57 5.54
N ALA A 158 9.01 12.76 4.99
CA ALA A 158 8.10 13.90 5.02
C ALA A 158 6.75 13.58 4.36
N ARG A 159 6.78 12.85 3.24
CA ARG A 159 5.58 12.30 2.63
C ARG A 159 5.00 11.21 3.53
N LYS A 160 3.71 11.26 3.81
CA LYS A 160 2.99 10.35 4.71
C LYS A 160 3.33 10.52 6.20
N SER A 161 3.85 11.68 6.62
CA SER A 161 3.99 12.01 8.03
C SER A 161 2.90 12.98 8.49
N SER A 162 2.50 12.88 9.76
CA SER A 162 1.56 13.79 10.39
C SER A 162 2.21 15.14 10.73
N ARG A 163 1.37 16.18 10.92
CA ARG A 163 1.82 17.45 11.46
C ARG A 163 2.46 17.32 12.83
N TYR A 164 1.92 16.44 13.66
CA TYR A 164 2.51 16.16 14.97
C TYR A 164 3.97 15.72 14.85
N VAL A 165 4.26 14.80 13.94
CA VAL A 165 5.65 14.34 13.71
C VAL A 165 6.52 15.46 13.18
N LEU A 166 6.07 16.17 12.14
CA LEU A 166 6.90 17.16 11.44
C LEU A 166 7.07 18.46 12.25
N ASP A 167 5.99 18.97 12.86
CA ASP A 167 5.96 20.30 13.44
C ASP A 167 6.27 20.30 14.95
N GLN A 168 6.13 19.16 15.64
CA GLN A 168 6.36 19.07 17.09
C GLN A 168 7.45 18.06 17.45
N LEU A 169 7.34 16.81 17.01
CA LEU A 169 8.23 15.74 17.45
C LEU A 169 9.64 15.90 16.90
N VAL A 170 9.78 16.16 15.59
CA VAL A 170 11.08 16.39 14.95
C VAL A 170 11.84 17.56 15.58
N PRO A 171 11.25 18.75 15.74
CA PRO A 171 11.93 19.85 16.45
C PRO A 171 12.34 19.49 17.88
N ALA A 172 11.47 18.82 18.65
CA ALA A 172 11.76 18.43 20.01
C ALA A 172 12.92 17.42 20.11
N LEU A 173 13.00 16.45 19.18
CA LEU A 173 14.10 15.49 19.11
C LEU A 173 15.43 16.19 18.77
N ARG A 174 15.42 17.13 17.80
CA ARG A 174 16.59 17.93 17.46
C ARG A 174 17.08 18.79 18.62
N GLN A 175 16.16 19.40 19.39
CA GLN A 175 16.51 20.15 20.61
C GLN A 175 17.17 19.26 21.68
N ARG A 176 16.94 17.96 21.66
CA ARG A 176 17.60 16.97 22.53
C ARG A 176 18.92 16.43 21.96
N GLY A 177 19.43 17.03 20.89
CA GLY A 177 20.71 16.69 20.30
C GLY A 177 20.69 15.47 19.38
N LEU A 178 19.52 14.94 18.99
CA LEU A 178 19.43 13.82 18.05
C LEU A 178 19.60 14.29 16.60
N ARG A 179 20.31 13.48 15.82
CA ARG A 179 20.48 13.67 14.36
C ARG A 179 19.22 13.16 13.66
N VAL A 180 18.28 14.08 13.40
CA VAL A 180 17.00 13.76 12.75
C VAL A 180 17.08 14.14 11.28
N GLU A 181 16.99 13.15 10.41
CA GLU A 181 16.87 13.33 8.97
C GLU A 181 15.39 13.30 8.57
N VAL A 182 14.94 14.34 7.88
CA VAL A 182 13.60 14.41 7.29
C VAL A 182 13.79 14.30 5.78
N GLN A 183 13.59 13.09 5.28
CA GLN A 183 13.72 12.78 3.87
C GLN A 183 12.54 13.36 3.09
N SER A 184 12.84 14.21 2.12
CA SER A 184 11.89 14.76 1.16
C SER A 184 12.43 14.57 -0.26
N GLY A 185 11.57 14.24 -1.19
CA GLY A 185 11.95 13.99 -2.58
C GLY A 185 12.32 12.54 -2.86
N TRP A 186 13.04 12.31 -3.95
CA TRP A 186 13.48 11.00 -4.41
C TRP A 186 14.79 10.59 -3.73
N VAL A 187 14.92 9.31 -3.43
CA VAL A 187 16.16 8.68 -2.92
C VAL A 187 16.45 7.47 -3.80
N ASP A 188 17.65 7.42 -4.37
CA ASP A 188 18.03 6.36 -5.30
C ASP A 188 18.23 5.03 -4.57
N ASP A 189 18.80 5.05 -3.38
CA ASP A 189 19.00 3.87 -2.54
C ASP A 189 18.36 4.03 -1.16
N LEU A 190 17.09 3.63 -1.09
CA LEU A 190 16.35 3.63 0.18
C LEU A 190 16.88 2.58 1.17
N VAL A 191 17.42 1.46 0.70
CA VAL A 191 17.99 0.42 1.57
C VAL A 191 19.18 0.96 2.33
N ASP A 192 20.08 1.69 1.65
CA ASP A 192 21.20 2.37 2.32
C ASP A 192 20.73 3.39 3.34
N LEU A 193 19.75 4.23 2.97
CA LEU A 193 19.19 5.23 3.88
C LEU A 193 18.64 4.59 5.17
N PHE A 194 17.88 3.51 5.05
CA PHE A 194 17.35 2.79 6.21
C PHE A 194 18.44 2.08 7.00
N ASN A 195 19.44 1.48 6.35
CA ASN A 195 20.59 0.85 7.02
C ASN A 195 21.40 1.85 7.86
N ARG A 196 21.47 3.11 7.44
CA ARG A 196 22.14 4.20 8.16
C ARG A 196 21.29 4.82 9.27
N SER A 197 20.04 4.42 9.41
CA SER A 197 19.06 4.99 10.34
C SER A 197 18.79 4.06 11.53
N CYS A 198 18.80 4.61 12.75
CA CYS A 198 18.57 3.85 13.99
C CYS A 198 17.07 3.66 14.25
N VAL A 199 16.31 4.76 14.24
CA VAL A 199 14.86 4.79 14.48
C VAL A 199 14.17 5.30 13.22
N TYR A 200 13.04 4.69 12.86
CA TYR A 200 12.17 5.16 11.79
C TYR A 200 10.81 5.59 12.35
N LEU A 201 10.39 6.82 12.03
CA LEU A 201 9.07 7.33 12.41
C LEU A 201 8.14 7.31 11.21
N TYR A 202 6.98 6.64 11.37
CA TYR A 202 5.96 6.51 10.33
C TYR A 202 4.56 6.76 10.88
N ASP A 203 4.05 7.98 10.73
CA ASP A 203 2.71 8.34 11.17
C ASP A 203 1.84 8.77 9.98
N SER A 204 1.23 7.79 9.31
CA SER A 204 0.49 7.97 8.07
C SER A 204 -1.02 8.21 8.24
N ALA A 205 -1.55 8.16 9.48
CA ALA A 205 -2.99 8.25 9.72
C ALA A 205 -3.60 9.56 9.17
N GLU A 206 -2.97 10.69 9.47
CA GLU A 206 -3.43 12.02 9.05
C GLU A 206 -3.31 12.19 7.53
N TYR A 207 -2.22 11.71 6.95
CA TYR A 207 -1.99 11.74 5.49
C TYR A 207 -3.11 11.01 4.72
N TRP A 208 -3.50 9.83 5.16
CA TRP A 208 -4.54 9.04 4.49
C TRP A 208 -5.93 9.59 4.75
N ARG A 209 -6.21 10.08 5.97
CA ARG A 209 -7.47 10.75 6.30
C ARG A 209 -7.72 11.94 5.39
N GLY A 210 -6.72 12.79 5.18
CA GLY A 210 -6.82 13.93 4.27
C GLY A 210 -7.04 13.57 2.79
N ARG A 211 -6.95 12.27 2.44
CA ARG A 211 -7.22 11.74 1.08
C ARG A 211 -8.51 10.94 0.99
N GLY A 212 -9.19 10.72 2.12
CA GLY A 212 -10.40 9.90 2.19
C GLY A 212 -10.17 8.41 1.91
N VAL A 213 -8.94 7.95 2.00
CA VAL A 213 -8.54 6.55 1.81
C VAL A 213 -7.72 6.04 3.00
N THR A 214 -7.33 4.77 3.01
CA THR A 214 -6.59 4.17 4.12
C THR A 214 -5.20 3.72 3.70
N GLU A 215 -4.33 3.42 4.68
CA GLU A 215 -3.13 2.62 4.42
C GLU A 215 -3.55 1.22 3.98
N GLY A 216 -3.13 0.83 2.78
CA GLY A 216 -3.55 -0.45 2.20
C GLY A 216 -2.77 -1.64 2.72
N PHE A 217 -1.46 -1.50 2.90
CA PHE A 217 -0.58 -2.54 3.43
C PHE A 217 0.48 -2.00 4.40
N GLY A 218 1.20 -0.93 4.03
CA GLY A 218 2.21 -0.32 4.88
C GLY A 218 3.60 -0.94 4.72
N LEU A 219 4.12 -0.95 3.49
CA LEU A 219 5.47 -1.43 3.17
C LEU A 219 6.59 -0.72 3.97
N PRO A 220 6.60 0.63 4.15
CA PRO A 220 7.74 1.30 4.76
C PRO A 220 8.11 0.83 6.18
N PRO A 221 7.18 0.52 7.09
CA PRO A 221 7.52 -0.09 8.37
C PRO A 221 8.20 -1.46 8.25
N LEU A 222 7.77 -2.31 7.32
CA LEU A 222 8.40 -3.61 7.06
C LEU A 222 9.82 -3.46 6.49
N GLU A 223 9.99 -2.56 5.52
CA GLU A 223 11.26 -2.20 4.92
C GLU A 223 12.25 -1.69 5.98
N ALA A 224 11.78 -0.83 6.88
CA ALA A 224 12.57 -0.33 8.00
C ALA A 224 12.99 -1.45 8.97
N MET A 225 12.07 -2.35 9.31
CA MET A 225 12.39 -3.52 10.15
C MET A 225 13.37 -4.48 9.45
N ALA A 226 13.24 -4.68 8.14
CA ALA A 226 14.18 -5.48 7.36
C ALA A 226 15.59 -4.88 7.37
N CYS A 227 15.74 -3.57 7.49
CA CYS A 227 17.01 -2.88 7.68
C CYS A 227 17.43 -2.78 9.16
N GLY A 228 16.67 -3.34 10.10
CA GLY A 228 16.98 -3.32 11.53
C GLY A 228 16.77 -1.97 12.21
N CYS A 229 15.93 -1.09 11.65
CA CYS A 229 15.47 0.10 12.36
C CYS A 229 14.52 -0.28 13.50
N VAL A 230 14.55 0.49 14.58
CA VAL A 230 13.45 0.51 15.55
C VAL A 230 12.31 1.35 14.96
N VAL A 231 11.12 0.77 14.80
CA VAL A 231 10.00 1.44 14.17
C VAL A 231 9.04 2.01 15.19
N PHE A 232 8.79 3.32 15.10
CA PHE A 232 7.69 4.00 15.77
C PHE A 232 6.65 4.38 14.73
N SER A 233 5.42 3.87 14.88
CA SER A 233 4.36 4.05 13.89
C SER A 233 3.01 4.32 14.54
N SER A 234 2.15 5.05 13.83
CA SER A 234 0.72 5.00 14.12
C SER A 234 0.19 3.64 13.68
N LEU A 235 -0.44 2.91 14.60
CA LEU A 235 -1.01 1.60 14.32
C LEU A 235 -2.44 1.76 13.83
N ASN A 236 -2.57 2.13 12.57
CA ASN A 236 -3.86 2.32 11.92
C ASN A 236 -4.02 1.39 10.70
N HIS A 237 -5.26 1.07 10.40
CA HIS A 237 -5.64 0.32 9.20
C HIS A 237 -4.78 -0.94 9.02
N ALA A 238 -4.19 -1.12 7.83
CA ALA A 238 -3.41 -2.30 7.49
C ALA A 238 -2.10 -2.46 8.30
N LEU A 239 -1.60 -1.40 8.94
CA LEU A 239 -0.41 -1.50 9.77
C LEU A 239 -0.58 -2.47 10.95
N ALA A 240 -1.82 -2.71 11.36
CA ALA A 240 -2.14 -3.69 12.40
C ALA A 240 -1.90 -5.15 11.98
N ASP A 241 -1.78 -5.42 10.67
CA ASP A 241 -1.58 -6.80 10.18
C ASP A 241 -0.18 -7.34 10.51
N HIS A 242 0.82 -6.45 10.62
CA HIS A 242 2.21 -6.83 10.89
C HIS A 242 2.89 -6.01 12.00
N GLY A 243 2.19 -4.99 12.51
CA GLY A 243 2.68 -4.10 13.55
C GLY A 243 2.13 -4.44 14.93
N ASP A 244 2.51 -5.57 15.53
CA ASP A 244 2.11 -5.89 16.91
C ASP A 244 2.68 -4.85 17.88
N PRO A 245 1.80 -4.07 18.59
CA PRO A 245 2.24 -2.98 19.46
C PRO A 245 3.14 -3.43 20.61
N GLY A 246 4.28 -2.74 20.73
CA GLY A 246 5.25 -3.05 21.79
C GLY A 246 6.11 -4.30 21.56
N ARG A 247 5.82 -5.05 20.50
CA ARG A 247 6.61 -6.23 20.11
C ARG A 247 7.31 -6.03 18.76
N MET A 248 6.58 -5.67 17.74
CA MET A 248 7.11 -5.45 16.37
C MET A 248 7.37 -3.97 16.11
N VAL A 249 6.44 -3.11 16.51
CA VAL A 249 6.53 -1.66 16.38
C VAL A 249 6.09 -0.96 17.64
N HIS A 250 6.52 0.27 17.82
CA HIS A 250 6.15 1.12 18.96
C HIS A 250 5.15 2.16 18.51
N GLN A 251 4.04 2.27 19.22
CA GLN A 251 3.01 3.24 18.88
C GLN A 251 3.48 4.67 19.17
N ILE A 252 3.22 5.56 18.20
CA ILE A 252 3.46 7.00 18.24
C ILE A 252 2.12 7.74 18.23
N GLY A 253 2.15 9.03 18.59
CA GLY A 253 0.94 9.85 18.53
C GLY A 253 -0.03 9.63 19.69
N CYS A 254 0.49 9.24 20.87
CA CYS A 254 -0.31 9.12 22.08
C CYS A 254 -0.68 10.48 22.72
N GLY A 255 -0.42 11.61 22.03
CA GLY A 255 -0.74 12.97 22.48
C GLY A 255 0.16 13.53 23.60
N ARG A 256 1.26 12.86 23.91
CA ARG A 256 2.21 13.27 24.97
C ARG A 256 3.61 13.40 24.40
N LEU A 257 3.93 14.59 23.85
CA LEU A 257 5.21 14.88 23.21
C LEU A 257 6.42 14.46 24.06
N ALA A 258 6.42 14.81 25.36
CA ALA A 258 7.53 14.45 26.25
C ALA A 258 7.71 12.94 26.39
N PHE A 259 6.63 12.17 26.36
CA PHE A 259 6.65 10.71 26.43
C PHE A 259 7.22 10.11 25.16
N ASP A 260 6.78 10.56 23.97
CA ASP A 260 7.31 10.08 22.69
C ASP A 260 8.79 10.43 22.55
N VAL A 261 9.19 11.66 22.89
CA VAL A 261 10.61 12.08 22.91
C VAL A 261 11.46 11.18 23.81
N HIS A 262 10.99 10.91 25.04
CA HIS A 262 11.71 10.05 25.99
C HIS A 262 11.94 8.63 25.43
N ARG A 263 10.89 8.02 24.88
CA ARG A 263 10.95 6.66 24.31
C ARG A 263 11.87 6.58 23.10
N ILE A 264 11.78 7.54 22.18
CA ILE A 264 12.64 7.58 21.00
C ILE A 264 14.10 7.79 21.40
N GLN A 265 14.39 8.66 22.38
CA GLN A 265 15.74 8.80 22.93
C GLN A 265 16.26 7.49 23.55
N ALA A 266 15.41 6.77 24.29
CA ALA A 266 15.77 5.48 24.87
C ALA A 266 16.07 4.46 23.77
N ALA A 267 15.25 4.41 22.71
CA ALA A 267 15.45 3.53 21.57
C ALA A 267 16.74 3.85 20.78
N VAL A 268 17.11 5.13 20.66
CA VAL A 268 18.39 5.53 20.02
C VAL A 268 19.60 5.13 20.88
N ARG A 269 19.47 5.18 22.21
CA ARG A 269 20.57 4.79 23.13
C ARG A 269 20.78 3.29 23.21
N ASP A 270 19.69 2.52 23.18
CA ASP A 270 19.69 1.05 23.22
C ASP A 270 18.77 0.47 22.13
N PRO A 271 19.18 0.51 20.86
CA PRO A 271 18.34 -0.01 19.80
C PRO A 271 18.05 -1.52 19.92
N ALA A 272 18.98 -2.27 20.53
CA ALA A 272 18.83 -3.72 20.67
C ALA A 272 17.65 -4.09 21.58
N GLY A 273 17.46 -3.36 22.69
CA GLY A 273 16.34 -3.56 23.60
C GLY A 273 14.97 -3.13 23.03
N TRP A 274 14.97 -2.39 21.90
CA TRP A 274 13.74 -1.88 21.26
C TRP A 274 13.41 -2.55 19.94
N ARG A 275 14.35 -3.30 19.36
CA ARG A 275 14.10 -4.07 18.13
C ARG A 275 13.16 -5.25 18.41
N PRO A 276 12.38 -5.68 17.40
CA PRO A 276 11.60 -6.93 17.52
C PRO A 276 12.52 -8.11 17.85
N PRO A 277 12.04 -9.11 18.61
CA PRO A 277 12.72 -10.38 18.74
C PRO A 277 13.01 -10.99 17.37
N ALA A 278 14.24 -11.49 17.16
CA ALA A 278 14.68 -11.98 15.85
C ALA A 278 13.75 -13.05 15.26
N VAL A 279 13.25 -13.97 16.09
CA VAL A 279 12.30 -15.02 15.66
C VAL A 279 11.00 -14.41 15.14
N ALA A 280 10.45 -13.41 15.84
CA ALA A 280 9.22 -12.74 15.42
C ALA A 280 9.42 -11.93 14.14
N LEU A 281 10.54 -11.20 14.04
CA LEU A 281 10.89 -10.44 12.85
C LEU A 281 11.05 -11.35 11.63
N ASN A 282 11.83 -12.44 11.77
CA ASN A 282 12.05 -13.36 10.67
C ASN A 282 10.72 -13.98 10.17
N ALA A 283 9.83 -14.38 11.09
CA ALA A 283 8.51 -14.90 10.71
C ALA A 283 7.69 -13.88 9.90
N VAL A 284 7.67 -12.60 10.31
CA VAL A 284 6.97 -11.54 9.58
C VAL A 284 7.62 -11.26 8.21
N LEU A 285 8.94 -11.25 8.13
CA LEU A 285 9.65 -11.03 6.87
C LEU A 285 9.48 -12.21 5.90
N GLU A 286 9.44 -13.45 6.39
CA GLU A 286 9.18 -14.64 5.60
C GLU A 286 7.79 -14.60 4.94
N VAL A 287 6.75 -14.32 5.72
CA VAL A 287 5.38 -14.18 5.16
C VAL A 287 5.22 -12.96 4.26
N SER A 288 6.13 -11.99 4.36
CA SER A 288 6.17 -10.79 3.52
C SER A 288 7.18 -10.91 2.37
N SER A 289 7.70 -12.10 2.08
CA SER A 289 8.62 -12.36 0.98
C SER A 289 7.91 -12.53 -0.36
N GLU A 290 8.65 -12.38 -1.46
CA GLU A 290 8.14 -12.64 -2.82
C GLU A 290 7.72 -14.11 -3.02
N ALA A 291 8.44 -15.06 -2.41
CA ALA A 291 8.06 -16.46 -2.47
C ALA A 291 6.68 -16.70 -1.84
N SER A 292 6.42 -16.09 -0.68
CA SER A 292 5.11 -16.15 -0.02
C SER A 292 4.03 -15.42 -0.83
N LEU A 293 4.36 -14.31 -1.50
CA LEU A 293 3.43 -13.60 -2.39
C LEU A 293 3.08 -14.46 -3.60
N LEU A 294 4.06 -15.09 -4.24
CA LEU A 294 3.82 -15.98 -5.39
C LEU A 294 2.92 -17.16 -5.01
N GLN A 295 3.16 -17.78 -3.84
CA GLN A 295 2.31 -18.85 -3.33
C GLN A 295 0.85 -18.37 -3.13
N ARG A 296 0.66 -17.19 -2.55
CA ARG A 296 -0.68 -16.61 -2.37
C ARG A 296 -1.37 -16.34 -3.70
N TRP A 297 -0.64 -15.85 -4.68
CA TRP A 297 -1.18 -15.65 -6.03
C TRP A 297 -1.54 -16.97 -6.72
N THR A 298 -0.72 -18.02 -6.57
CA THR A 298 -1.04 -19.35 -7.11
C THR A 298 -2.39 -19.83 -6.55
N VAL A 299 -2.56 -19.79 -5.23
CA VAL A 299 -3.83 -20.17 -4.58
C VAL A 299 -4.99 -19.27 -5.03
N ALA A 300 -4.74 -17.96 -5.17
CA ALA A 300 -5.77 -17.03 -5.62
C ALA A 300 -6.20 -17.30 -7.06
N LEU A 301 -5.27 -17.59 -7.96
CA LEU A 301 -5.58 -17.93 -9.37
C LEU A 301 -6.36 -19.24 -9.46
N ASP A 302 -5.98 -20.27 -8.72
CA ASP A 302 -6.73 -21.53 -8.65
C ASP A 302 -8.18 -21.31 -8.19
N GLN A 303 -8.37 -20.45 -7.18
CA GLN A 303 -9.71 -20.08 -6.71
C GLN A 303 -10.48 -19.27 -7.74
N LEU A 304 -9.85 -18.32 -8.41
CA LEU A 304 -10.46 -17.51 -9.48
C LEU A 304 -10.86 -18.38 -10.66
N ASP A 305 -10.06 -19.38 -11.02
CA ASP A 305 -10.34 -20.32 -12.11
C ASP A 305 -11.48 -21.29 -11.79
N ALA A 306 -11.66 -21.59 -10.50
CA ALA A 306 -12.76 -22.43 -10.00
C ALA A 306 -14.07 -21.65 -9.81
N LEU A 307 -14.06 -20.32 -9.85
CA LEU A 307 -15.29 -19.54 -9.76
C LEU A 307 -16.12 -19.73 -11.04
N ASP A 308 -17.31 -20.28 -10.87
CA ASP A 308 -18.34 -20.18 -11.90
C ASP A 308 -18.72 -18.72 -12.05
N VAL A 309 -18.46 -18.17 -13.24
CA VAL A 309 -18.91 -16.81 -13.56
C VAL A 309 -20.42 -16.88 -13.70
N ALA A 310 -21.13 -16.72 -12.59
CA ALA A 310 -22.59 -16.67 -12.60
C ALA A 310 -23.01 -15.52 -13.55
N GLU A 311 -23.72 -15.89 -14.61
CA GLU A 311 -24.41 -14.97 -15.51
C GLU A 311 -25.52 -14.24 -14.72
N GLY A 312 -25.12 -13.28 -13.89
CA GLY A 312 -26.05 -12.39 -13.19
C GLY A 312 -26.08 -11.01 -13.85
N PRO A 313 -27.20 -10.29 -13.80
CA PRO A 313 -27.25 -8.93 -14.30
C PRO A 313 -26.22 -8.10 -13.52
N LEU A 314 -25.26 -7.51 -14.22
CA LEU A 314 -24.30 -6.57 -13.68
C LEU A 314 -25.10 -5.43 -13.02
N LEU A 315 -24.97 -5.28 -11.69
CA LEU A 315 -25.50 -4.10 -11.04
C LEU A 315 -24.82 -2.87 -11.64
N SER A 316 -25.61 -1.85 -11.88
CA SER A 316 -25.06 -0.59 -12.41
C SER A 316 -23.99 -0.07 -11.46
N SER A 317 -22.83 0.28 -12.01
CA SER A 317 -21.83 1.05 -11.29
C SER A 317 -22.48 2.33 -10.75
N PRO A 318 -22.04 2.85 -9.57
CA PRO A 318 -22.52 4.13 -9.10
C PRO A 318 -22.35 5.16 -10.23
N PRO A 319 -23.32 6.05 -10.42
CA PRO A 319 -23.25 7.01 -11.51
C PRO A 319 -21.97 7.83 -11.42
N THR A 320 -21.32 8.04 -12.55
CA THR A 320 -20.01 8.73 -12.62
C THR A 320 -20.01 10.11 -11.97
N TRP A 321 -21.19 10.76 -11.91
CA TRP A 321 -21.34 12.04 -11.22
C TRP A 321 -21.17 11.92 -9.70
N SER A 322 -21.62 10.83 -9.07
CA SER A 322 -21.47 10.63 -7.62
C SER A 322 -19.99 10.42 -7.25
N LEU A 323 -19.23 9.70 -8.08
CA LEU A 323 -17.78 9.54 -7.90
C LEU A 323 -17.04 10.86 -8.11
N LYS A 324 -17.43 11.66 -9.13
CA LYS A 324 -16.88 12.99 -9.36
C LYS A 324 -17.19 13.94 -8.19
N LEU A 325 -18.42 13.89 -7.68
CA LEU A 325 -18.82 14.70 -6.52
C LEU A 325 -17.98 14.31 -5.29
N GLN A 326 -17.81 13.03 -5.02
CA GLN A 326 -16.97 12.56 -3.91
C GLN A 326 -15.52 13.03 -4.06
N GLN A 327 -14.95 12.95 -5.27
CA GLN A 327 -13.61 13.47 -5.57
C GLN A 327 -13.52 14.98 -5.37
N LEU A 328 -14.56 15.72 -5.78
CA LEU A 328 -14.65 17.17 -5.57
C LEU A 328 -14.71 17.52 -4.08
N CYS A 329 -15.57 16.86 -3.32
CA CYS A 329 -15.66 17.04 -1.88
C CYS A 329 -14.31 16.77 -1.18
N GLN A 330 -13.60 15.71 -1.57
CA GLN A 330 -12.28 15.42 -1.04
C GLN A 330 -11.23 16.48 -1.44
N ARG A 331 -11.33 17.06 -2.64
CA ARG A 331 -10.46 18.17 -3.07
C ARG A 331 -10.75 19.43 -2.27
N LEU A 332 -12.03 19.77 -2.07
CA LEU A 332 -12.45 20.92 -1.27
C LEU A 332 -12.02 20.77 0.18
N GLN A 333 -12.20 19.58 0.76
CA GLN A 333 -11.71 19.29 2.12
C GLN A 333 -10.20 19.55 2.24
N ARG A 334 -9.40 19.11 1.27
CA ARG A 334 -7.95 19.38 1.25
C ARG A 334 -7.60 20.87 1.16
N VAL A 335 -8.44 21.67 0.50
CA VAL A 335 -8.27 23.12 0.43
C VAL A 335 -8.60 23.75 1.77
N VAL A 336 -9.74 23.36 2.37
CA VAL A 336 -10.16 23.83 3.70
C VAL A 336 -9.12 23.48 4.76
N ASP A 337 -8.59 22.25 4.74
CA ASP A 337 -7.55 21.80 5.68
C ASP A 337 -6.20 22.57 5.54
N ARG A 338 -6.01 23.31 4.43
CA ARG A 338 -4.83 24.15 4.19
C ARG A 338 -5.01 25.62 4.61
N LEU A 339 -6.24 26.02 4.92
CA LEU A 339 -6.51 27.39 5.34
C LEU A 339 -6.17 27.57 6.83
N PRO A 340 -5.26 28.48 7.21
CA PRO A 340 -4.97 28.72 8.62
C PRO A 340 -6.22 29.33 9.30
N GLY A 341 -6.66 28.74 10.41
CA GLY A 341 -7.68 29.30 11.29
C GLY A 341 -9.10 28.78 11.12
N TRP A 342 -9.36 27.76 10.28
CA TRP A 342 -10.71 27.16 10.21
C TRP A 342 -10.84 26.06 11.27
N PRO A 343 -11.88 26.10 12.14
CA PRO A 343 -12.07 25.08 13.15
C PRO A 343 -12.32 23.71 12.49
N MET A 344 -11.56 22.68 12.90
CA MET A 344 -11.86 21.31 12.53
C MET A 344 -13.22 20.93 13.09
N PHE A 345 -14.22 20.73 12.24
CA PHE A 345 -15.45 20.06 12.64
C PHE A 345 -15.10 18.60 12.96
N SER A 346 -15.02 18.29 14.25
CA SER A 346 -15.01 16.93 14.76
C SER A 346 -16.34 16.25 14.41
N ARG A 347 -16.27 15.20 13.62
CA ARG A 347 -17.27 14.12 13.61
C ARG A 347 -16.55 12.81 13.84
#